data_25c422ca6cadf5911f541894a579f298
#
_entry.id   25c422ca6cadf5911f541894a579f298
#
_cell.length_a   1.000
_cell.length_b   1.000
_cell.length_c   1.000
_cell.angle_alpha   90.00
_cell.angle_beta   90.00
_cell.angle_gamma   90.00
#
_symmetry.space_group_name_H-M   'P 1'
#
loop_
_entity.id
_entity.type
_entity.pdbx_description
1 polymer ?
#
loop_
_entity_poly.entity_id
_entity_poly.type
_entity_poly.pdbx_seq_one_letter_code
_entity_poly.pdbx_strand_id
1 'polypeptide(L)'
;MHLGRGSAILRAGGAGCSVISFENVAYSYGGGELLSDISLQLPAGSFYFLTGPSGAGKSTFLKLCYADLLPTSGKITLFDRDVTGLKRDEVALTRRKIGVVHQDCQFLDHLPLATNVGLPLTVAGRDVPAKDLTDLLAWVGMAQLADALPPSLSGGERQRAALARAVIIDPEIILADEPTGNLDWEMSLRLLTLLVELNRMGKTILIATHDMNLIRQAKAQVAARVLRIKDRRVQLAGADL
;
A
#
# COMPACT_ATOMS: atom_id res chain seq x y z
N MET A 1 25.23 36.42 6.48
CA MET A 1 24.06 36.03 7.25
C MET A 1 23.12 35.26 6.33
N HIS A 2 23.27 33.91 6.27
CA HIS A 2 22.37 33.04 5.52
C HIS A 2 21.44 32.36 6.52
N LEU A 3 20.20 32.79 6.53
CA LEU A 3 19.13 32.15 7.27
C LEU A 3 18.73 30.88 6.54
N GLY A 4 19.07 29.71 7.12
CA GLY A 4 18.61 28.39 6.66
C GLY A 4 17.09 28.31 6.74
N ARG A 5 16.46 28.07 5.58
CA ARG A 5 15.04 27.71 5.52
C ARG A 5 14.92 26.26 6.00
N GLY A 6 14.51 26.10 7.25
CA GLY A 6 14.14 24.80 7.80
C GLY A 6 12.98 24.20 6.97
N SER A 7 13.21 23.01 6.44
CA SER A 7 12.19 22.21 5.78
C SER A 7 11.07 21.94 6.78
N ALA A 8 9.89 22.53 6.53
CA ALA A 8 8.71 22.30 7.37
C ALA A 8 8.23 20.87 7.12
N ILE A 9 8.40 19.99 8.11
CA ILE A 9 7.79 18.65 8.11
C ILE A 9 6.29 18.82 7.96
N LEU A 10 5.73 18.36 6.85
CA LEU A 10 4.29 18.36 6.61
C LEU A 10 3.60 17.42 7.62
N ARG A 11 3.23 17.97 8.78
CA ARG A 11 2.39 17.26 9.75
C ARG A 11 0.96 17.24 9.22
N ALA A 12 0.55 16.12 8.68
CA ALA A 12 -0.86 15.84 8.43
C ALA A 12 -1.57 15.77 9.80
N GLY A 13 -2.35 16.78 10.12
CA GLY A 13 -2.91 17.07 11.44
C GLY A 13 -3.56 15.87 12.15
N GLY A 14 -3.24 15.75 13.44
CA GLY A 14 -3.73 14.78 14.40
C GLY A 14 -2.56 14.15 15.17
N ALA A 15 -2.58 14.21 16.50
CA ALA A 15 -1.58 13.59 17.38
C ALA A 15 -1.75 12.06 17.43
N GLY A 16 -1.72 11.38 16.26
CA GLY A 16 -1.72 9.95 16.11
C GLY A 16 -0.30 9.45 15.85
N CYS A 17 0.05 8.27 16.37
CA CYS A 17 1.30 7.60 16.08
C CYS A 17 1.46 7.46 14.55
N SER A 18 2.58 7.92 14.00
CA SER A 18 2.87 7.79 12.57
C SER A 18 3.34 6.37 12.29
N VAL A 19 2.71 5.69 11.33
CA VAL A 19 3.13 4.33 10.95
C VAL A 19 4.24 4.32 9.92
N ILE A 20 4.35 5.40 9.11
CA ILE A 20 5.46 5.63 8.18
C ILE A 20 5.89 7.10 8.28
N SER A 21 7.19 7.35 8.41
CA SER A 21 7.78 8.69 8.39
C SER A 21 8.96 8.73 7.42
N PHE A 22 9.01 9.77 6.61
CA PHE A 22 10.10 10.11 5.69
C PHE A 22 10.73 11.43 6.15
N GLU A 23 12.06 11.46 6.26
CA GLU A 23 12.84 12.63 6.67
C GLU A 23 13.93 12.90 5.62
N ASN A 24 13.73 13.91 4.77
CA ASN A 24 14.64 14.31 3.69
C ASN A 24 15.09 13.14 2.80
N VAL A 25 14.17 12.25 2.46
CA VAL A 25 14.46 11.03 1.72
C VAL A 25 14.66 11.33 0.24
N ALA A 26 15.72 10.75 -0.33
CA ALA A 26 15.90 10.64 -1.77
C ALA A 26 16.13 9.17 -2.18
N TYR A 27 15.84 8.88 -3.45
CA TYR A 27 16.08 7.58 -4.04
C TYR A 27 16.54 7.67 -5.49
N SER A 28 17.54 6.85 -5.84
CA SER A 28 18.09 6.74 -7.20
C SER A 28 18.39 5.27 -7.54
N TYR A 29 18.12 4.90 -8.80
CA TYR A 29 18.56 3.63 -9.37
C TYR A 29 19.97 3.71 -10.02
N GLY A 30 20.72 4.81 -9.80
CA GLY A 30 22.06 5.03 -10.37
C GLY A 30 22.10 5.95 -11.61
N GLY A 31 20.96 6.34 -12.18
CA GLY A 31 20.86 7.26 -13.33
C GLY A 31 20.42 8.69 -12.97
N GLY A 32 20.58 9.10 -11.73
CA GLY A 32 20.06 10.35 -11.18
C GLY A 32 18.90 10.09 -10.21
N GLU A 33 18.56 11.10 -9.41
CA GLU A 33 17.48 10.99 -8.43
C GLU A 33 16.12 10.82 -9.13
N LEU A 34 15.38 9.77 -8.75
CA LEU A 34 14.00 9.56 -9.16
C LEU A 34 13.03 10.25 -8.20
N LEU A 35 13.34 10.18 -6.90
CA LEU A 35 12.62 10.85 -5.82
C LEU A 35 13.62 11.66 -5.01
N SER A 36 13.25 12.87 -4.58
CA SER A 36 14.11 13.77 -3.83
C SER A 36 13.34 14.58 -2.79
N ASP A 37 14.03 14.92 -1.70
CA ASP A 37 13.55 15.81 -0.64
C ASP A 37 12.13 15.44 -0.13
N ILE A 38 11.92 14.15 0.12
CA ILE A 38 10.64 13.68 0.65
C ILE A 38 10.65 13.79 2.17
N SER A 39 9.78 14.65 2.71
CA SER A 39 9.55 14.79 4.15
C SER A 39 8.05 14.77 4.41
N LEU A 40 7.54 13.62 4.86
CA LEU A 40 6.12 13.44 5.15
C LEU A 40 5.89 12.33 6.18
N GLN A 41 4.70 12.35 6.78
CA GLN A 41 4.26 11.34 7.73
C GLN A 41 2.89 10.79 7.31
N LEU A 42 2.73 9.47 7.42
CA LEU A 42 1.46 8.78 7.24
C LEU A 42 0.98 8.32 8.62
N PRO A 43 -0.04 8.98 9.19
CA PRO A 43 -0.63 8.60 10.47
C PRO A 43 -1.36 7.25 10.40
N ALA A 44 -1.43 6.54 11.53
CA ALA A 44 -2.26 5.34 11.67
C ALA A 44 -3.72 5.62 11.30
N GLY A 45 -4.38 4.68 10.65
CA GLY A 45 -5.79 4.78 10.25
C GLY A 45 -6.08 5.81 9.15
N SER A 46 -5.05 6.39 8.52
CA SER A 46 -5.24 7.36 7.42
C SER A 46 -5.50 6.67 6.09
N PHE A 47 -6.18 7.39 5.18
CA PHE A 47 -6.42 6.95 3.81
C PHE A 47 -5.76 7.92 2.83
N TYR A 48 -4.81 7.42 2.04
CA TYR A 48 -4.08 8.22 1.07
C TYR A 48 -4.16 7.64 -0.33
N PHE A 49 -4.23 8.54 -1.31
CA PHE A 49 -3.90 8.25 -2.69
C PHE A 49 -2.55 8.83 -3.05
N LEU A 50 -1.78 8.13 -3.87
CA LEU A 50 -0.55 8.61 -4.48
C LEU A 50 -0.76 8.76 -5.98
N THR A 51 -0.67 9.98 -6.48
CA THR A 51 -0.87 10.31 -7.89
C THR A 51 0.41 10.82 -8.54
N GLY A 52 0.48 10.77 -9.84
CA GLY A 52 1.61 11.26 -10.64
C GLY A 52 1.65 10.63 -12.01
N PRO A 53 2.36 11.21 -12.98
CA PRO A 53 2.49 10.64 -14.31
C PRO A 53 3.12 9.24 -14.29
N SER A 54 2.98 8.50 -15.41
CA SER A 54 3.70 7.24 -15.57
C SER A 54 5.20 7.47 -15.44
N GLY A 55 5.90 6.57 -14.77
CA GLY A 55 7.34 6.72 -14.51
C GLY A 55 7.74 7.73 -13.43
N ALA A 56 6.80 8.44 -12.80
CA ALA A 56 7.11 9.43 -11.75
C ALA A 56 7.69 8.82 -10.45
N GLY A 57 7.69 7.49 -10.29
CA GLY A 57 8.21 6.82 -9.10
C GLY A 57 7.14 6.37 -8.11
N LYS A 58 5.86 6.24 -8.50
CA LYS A 58 4.78 5.76 -7.60
C LYS A 58 5.11 4.39 -7.00
N SER A 59 5.40 3.40 -7.83
CA SER A 59 5.79 2.05 -7.37
C SER A 59 7.08 2.06 -6.55
N THR A 60 8.05 2.93 -6.90
CA THR A 60 9.28 3.12 -6.13
C THR A 60 8.99 3.68 -4.74
N PHE A 61 8.09 4.67 -4.65
CA PHE A 61 7.66 5.22 -3.37
C PHE A 61 6.96 4.15 -2.51
N LEU A 62 6.06 3.34 -3.10
CA LEU A 62 5.46 2.22 -2.38
C LEU A 62 6.52 1.23 -1.89
N LYS A 63 7.52 0.87 -2.72
CA LYS A 63 8.62 -0.03 -2.33
C LYS A 63 9.44 0.50 -1.16
N LEU A 64 9.64 1.81 -1.06
CA LEU A 64 10.24 2.44 0.12
C LEU A 64 9.33 2.31 1.36
N CYS A 65 8.00 2.40 1.20
CA CYS A 65 7.03 2.26 2.29
C CYS A 65 7.02 0.87 2.95
N TYR A 66 7.47 -0.20 2.28
CA TYR A 66 7.58 -1.53 2.88
C TYR A 66 9.02 -2.06 2.93
N ALA A 67 10.00 -1.16 2.84
CA ALA A 67 11.43 -1.46 2.92
C ALA A 67 11.92 -2.50 1.88
N ASP A 68 11.28 -2.58 0.70
CA ASP A 68 11.80 -3.35 -0.45
C ASP A 68 12.98 -2.63 -1.10
N LEU A 69 12.94 -1.31 -1.02
CA LEU A 69 14.05 -0.43 -1.36
C LEU A 69 14.45 0.37 -0.12
N LEU A 70 15.73 0.62 0.02
CA LEU A 70 16.28 1.51 1.04
C LEU A 70 16.55 2.90 0.42
N PRO A 71 16.39 3.99 1.18
CA PRO A 71 16.67 5.32 0.68
C PRO A 71 18.16 5.48 0.34
N THR A 72 18.48 6.25 -0.71
CA THR A 72 19.88 6.61 -1.04
C THR A 72 20.39 7.72 -0.13
N SER A 73 19.49 8.54 0.42
CA SER A 73 19.77 9.52 1.46
C SER A 73 18.51 9.81 2.28
N GLY A 74 18.67 10.43 3.44
CA GLY A 74 17.59 10.68 4.38
C GLY A 74 17.26 9.45 5.21
N LYS A 75 16.10 9.49 5.88
CA LYS A 75 15.70 8.46 6.83
C LYS A 75 14.24 8.06 6.64
N ILE A 76 13.98 6.75 6.65
CA ILE A 76 12.62 6.20 6.66
C ILE A 76 12.42 5.46 7.98
N THR A 77 11.32 5.78 8.67
CA THR A 77 10.91 5.10 9.90
C THR A 77 9.60 4.36 9.63
N LEU A 78 9.57 3.06 9.90
CA LEU A 78 8.38 2.21 9.85
C LEU A 78 8.08 1.72 11.27
N PHE A 79 6.88 1.98 11.79
CA PHE A 79 6.48 1.57 13.13
C PHE A 79 7.53 1.93 14.19
N ASP A 80 7.97 3.20 14.18
CA ASP A 80 8.99 3.77 15.07
C ASP A 80 10.40 3.16 14.94
N ARG A 81 10.67 2.39 13.87
CA ARG A 81 11.98 1.76 13.61
C ARG A 81 12.60 2.31 12.32
N ASP A 82 13.86 2.72 12.40
CA ASP A 82 14.63 3.14 11.22
C ASP A 82 14.92 1.94 10.31
N VAL A 83 14.47 2.01 9.05
CA VAL A 83 14.62 0.88 8.12
C VAL A 83 16.07 0.59 7.73
N THR A 84 16.95 1.61 7.78
CA THR A 84 18.36 1.47 7.36
C THR A 84 19.18 0.66 8.36
N GLY A 85 18.76 0.63 9.62
CA GLY A 85 19.41 -0.12 10.70
C GLY A 85 18.85 -1.53 10.93
N LEU A 86 17.80 -1.93 10.22
CA LEU A 86 17.14 -3.22 10.44
C LEU A 86 17.95 -4.37 9.85
N LYS A 87 18.10 -5.43 10.63
CA LYS A 87 18.62 -6.73 10.15
C LYS A 87 17.57 -7.41 9.27
N ARG A 88 17.99 -8.36 8.44
CA ARG A 88 17.11 -9.08 7.51
C ARG A 88 15.85 -9.66 8.16
N ASP A 89 15.99 -10.27 9.34
CA ASP A 89 14.86 -10.86 10.05
C ASP A 89 13.90 -9.79 10.60
N GLU A 90 14.44 -8.64 11.03
CA GLU A 90 13.65 -7.51 11.50
C GLU A 90 12.87 -6.85 10.36
N VAL A 91 13.46 -6.75 9.16
CA VAL A 91 12.76 -6.32 7.94
C VAL A 91 11.60 -7.27 7.64
N ALA A 92 11.83 -8.59 7.71
CA ALA A 92 10.79 -9.59 7.48
C ALA A 92 9.63 -9.44 8.49
N LEU A 93 9.93 -9.26 9.77
CA LEU A 93 8.93 -9.01 10.82
C LEU A 93 8.17 -7.71 10.60
N THR A 94 8.85 -6.64 10.18
CA THR A 94 8.23 -5.35 9.87
C THR A 94 7.28 -5.47 8.68
N ARG A 95 7.68 -6.18 7.62
CA ARG A 95 6.85 -6.42 6.42
C ARG A 95 5.59 -7.23 6.71
N ARG A 96 5.56 -8.08 7.74
CA ARG A 96 4.34 -8.80 8.16
C ARG A 96 3.23 -7.88 8.64
N LYS A 97 3.56 -6.64 9.02
CA LYS A 97 2.59 -5.60 9.38
C LYS A 97 2.05 -4.83 8.18
N ILE A 98 2.52 -5.15 6.97
CA ILE A 98 2.20 -4.42 5.74
C ILE A 98 1.66 -5.40 4.71
N GLY A 99 0.41 -5.22 4.31
CA GLY A 99 -0.20 -5.92 3.18
C GLY A 99 0.09 -5.17 1.88
N VAL A 100 0.59 -5.88 0.86
CA VAL A 100 0.88 -5.27 -0.45
C VAL A 100 0.04 -5.93 -1.54
N VAL A 101 -0.72 -5.11 -2.25
CA VAL A 101 -1.45 -5.50 -3.47
C VAL A 101 -0.66 -4.98 -4.66
N HIS A 102 0.02 -5.88 -5.35
CA HIS A 102 0.80 -5.56 -6.55
C HIS A 102 -0.10 -5.50 -7.79
N GLN A 103 0.27 -4.67 -8.75
CA GLN A 103 -0.43 -4.54 -10.03
C GLN A 103 -0.58 -5.90 -10.75
N ASP A 104 0.48 -6.71 -10.76
CA ASP A 104 0.54 -8.00 -11.48
C ASP A 104 -0.01 -9.19 -10.68
N CYS A 105 -0.54 -8.97 -9.47
CA CYS A 105 -1.18 -10.01 -8.62
C CYS A 105 -0.44 -11.34 -8.56
N GLN A 106 0.89 -11.35 -8.48
CA GLN A 106 1.75 -12.54 -8.58
C GLN A 106 1.29 -13.71 -7.68
N PHE A 107 0.64 -14.70 -8.26
CA PHE A 107 0.22 -15.92 -7.61
C PHE A 107 1.11 -17.12 -8.01
N LEU A 108 1.11 -18.16 -7.20
CA LEU A 108 1.68 -19.45 -7.55
C LEU A 108 0.63 -20.22 -8.37
N ASP A 109 0.78 -20.25 -9.70
CA ASP A 109 -0.23 -20.71 -10.65
C ASP A 109 -0.61 -22.20 -10.50
N HIS A 110 0.24 -23.00 -9.88
CA HIS A 110 0.03 -24.42 -9.63
C HIS A 110 -0.66 -24.73 -8.30
N LEU A 111 -0.96 -23.71 -7.48
CA LEU A 111 -1.62 -23.86 -6.19
C LEU A 111 -3.04 -23.27 -6.23
N PRO A 112 -4.01 -23.89 -5.53
CA PRO A 112 -5.35 -23.35 -5.39
C PRO A 112 -5.35 -21.93 -4.81
N LEU A 113 -6.41 -21.17 -5.12
CA LEU A 113 -6.58 -19.80 -4.64
C LEU A 113 -6.52 -19.72 -3.12
N ALA A 114 -7.21 -20.59 -2.41
CA ALA A 114 -7.20 -20.63 -0.95
C ALA A 114 -5.77 -20.79 -0.38
N THR A 115 -4.96 -21.65 -0.99
CA THR A 115 -3.55 -21.84 -0.63
C THR A 115 -2.74 -20.57 -0.90
N ASN A 116 -2.94 -19.93 -2.06
CA ASN A 116 -2.27 -18.66 -2.38
C ASN A 116 -2.62 -17.54 -1.40
N VAL A 117 -3.88 -17.44 -0.98
CA VAL A 117 -4.34 -16.45 0.00
C VAL A 117 -3.75 -16.73 1.38
N GLY A 118 -3.67 -18.00 1.80
CA GLY A 118 -3.11 -18.42 3.09
C GLY A 118 -1.58 -18.35 3.17
N LEU A 119 -0.89 -18.21 2.05
CA LEU A 119 0.57 -18.28 1.96
C LEU A 119 1.32 -17.34 2.91
N PRO A 120 0.91 -16.07 3.13
CA PRO A 120 1.58 -15.19 4.08
C PRO A 120 1.59 -15.72 5.51
N LEU A 121 0.54 -16.39 5.97
CA LEU A 121 0.51 -17.03 7.29
C LEU A 121 1.46 -18.21 7.33
N THR A 122 1.44 -19.08 6.32
CA THR A 122 2.34 -20.24 6.21
C THR A 122 3.82 -19.80 6.25
N VAL A 123 4.19 -18.77 5.47
CA VAL A 123 5.55 -18.20 5.46
C VAL A 123 5.91 -17.57 6.80
N ALA A 124 4.92 -17.05 7.54
CA ALA A 124 5.11 -16.53 8.89
C ALA A 124 5.26 -17.63 9.96
N GLY A 125 5.15 -18.92 9.59
CA GLY A 125 5.15 -20.04 10.53
C GLY A 125 3.88 -20.09 11.38
N ARG A 126 2.75 -19.55 10.87
CA ARG A 126 1.45 -19.53 11.53
C ARG A 126 0.50 -20.51 10.82
N ASP A 127 -0.35 -21.16 11.60
CA ASP A 127 -1.44 -21.93 11.02
C ASP A 127 -2.40 -21.01 10.26
N VAL A 128 -3.00 -21.56 9.21
CA VAL A 128 -4.07 -20.91 8.44
C VAL A 128 -5.41 -21.45 8.97
N PRO A 129 -6.14 -20.71 9.85
CA PRO A 129 -7.41 -21.20 10.35
C PRO A 129 -8.40 -21.31 9.17
N ALA A 130 -8.94 -22.50 8.96
CA ALA A 130 -9.83 -22.76 7.82
C ALA A 130 -11.05 -21.83 7.82
N LYS A 131 -11.58 -21.51 9.02
CA LYS A 131 -12.69 -20.59 9.17
C LYS A 131 -12.32 -19.18 8.70
N ASP A 132 -11.21 -18.63 9.20
CA ASP A 132 -10.78 -17.26 8.87
C ASP A 132 -10.52 -17.11 7.36
N LEU A 133 -9.93 -18.13 6.75
CA LEU A 133 -9.71 -18.16 5.32
C LEU A 133 -11.03 -18.21 4.52
N THR A 134 -11.99 -19.04 4.97
CA THR A 134 -13.31 -19.13 4.33
C THR A 134 -14.08 -17.82 4.47
N ASP A 135 -14.10 -17.22 5.66
CA ASP A 135 -14.77 -15.96 5.93
C ASP A 135 -14.15 -14.82 5.11
N LEU A 136 -12.82 -14.79 4.99
CA LEU A 136 -12.12 -13.81 4.18
C LEU A 136 -12.43 -13.97 2.68
N LEU A 137 -12.40 -15.20 2.16
CA LEU A 137 -12.76 -15.47 0.76
C LEU A 137 -14.22 -15.10 0.48
N ALA A 138 -15.13 -15.33 1.42
CA ALA A 138 -16.52 -14.91 1.31
C ALA A 138 -16.64 -13.37 1.30
N TRP A 139 -15.91 -12.69 2.17
CA TRP A 139 -15.89 -11.22 2.23
C TRP A 139 -15.44 -10.56 0.93
N VAL A 140 -14.40 -11.10 0.26
CA VAL A 140 -13.97 -10.60 -1.07
C VAL A 140 -14.81 -11.15 -2.23
N GLY A 141 -15.85 -11.96 -1.96
CA GLY A 141 -16.71 -12.58 -2.98
C GLY A 141 -16.03 -13.67 -3.81
N MET A 142 -15.13 -14.45 -3.18
CA MET A 142 -14.33 -15.49 -3.83
C MET A 142 -14.54 -16.90 -3.24
N ALA A 143 -15.53 -17.08 -2.36
CA ALA A 143 -15.75 -18.36 -1.65
C ALA A 143 -15.91 -19.56 -2.61
N GLN A 144 -16.61 -19.39 -3.74
CA GLN A 144 -16.85 -20.45 -4.73
C GLN A 144 -15.61 -20.76 -5.60
N LEU A 145 -14.56 -19.95 -5.50
CA LEU A 145 -13.33 -20.06 -6.27
C LEU A 145 -12.13 -20.50 -5.43
N ALA A 146 -12.38 -20.97 -4.20
CA ALA A 146 -11.33 -21.37 -3.26
C ALA A 146 -10.36 -22.40 -3.85
N ASP A 147 -10.88 -23.37 -4.60
CA ASP A 147 -10.11 -24.45 -5.24
C ASP A 147 -9.67 -24.11 -6.67
N ALA A 148 -10.07 -22.96 -7.21
CA ALA A 148 -9.69 -22.54 -8.56
C ALA A 148 -8.20 -22.24 -8.65
N LEU A 149 -7.59 -22.52 -9.80
CA LEU A 149 -6.20 -22.14 -10.08
C LEU A 149 -6.14 -20.68 -10.59
N PRO A 150 -5.13 -19.90 -10.21
CA PRO A 150 -4.99 -18.49 -10.60
C PRO A 150 -5.13 -18.22 -12.11
N PRO A 151 -4.63 -19.06 -13.05
CA PRO A 151 -4.81 -18.81 -14.48
C PRO A 151 -6.27 -18.81 -14.96
N SER A 152 -7.18 -19.45 -14.22
CA SER A 152 -8.61 -19.49 -14.58
C SER A 152 -9.39 -18.28 -14.09
N LEU A 153 -8.79 -17.40 -13.29
CA LEU A 153 -9.44 -16.24 -12.70
C LEU A 153 -9.42 -15.04 -13.67
N SER A 154 -10.54 -14.32 -13.72
CA SER A 154 -10.60 -13.00 -14.36
C SER A 154 -9.70 -11.98 -13.67
N GLY A 155 -9.40 -10.85 -14.33
CA GLY A 155 -8.58 -9.78 -13.76
C GLY A 155 -9.14 -9.25 -12.43
N GLY A 156 -10.46 -9.05 -12.35
CA GLY A 156 -11.12 -8.60 -11.13
C GLY A 156 -11.07 -9.61 -9.98
N GLU A 157 -11.21 -10.91 -10.29
CA GLU A 157 -11.04 -11.98 -9.31
C GLU A 157 -9.62 -12.04 -8.78
N ARG A 158 -8.63 -11.92 -9.67
CA ARG A 158 -7.21 -11.86 -9.26
C ARG A 158 -6.93 -10.68 -8.34
N GLN A 159 -7.48 -9.50 -8.60
CA GLN A 159 -7.30 -8.32 -7.74
C GLN A 159 -7.96 -8.49 -6.37
N ARG A 160 -9.19 -9.02 -6.29
CA ARG A 160 -9.84 -9.32 -5.02
C ARG A 160 -9.10 -10.40 -4.23
N ALA A 161 -8.61 -11.43 -4.90
CA ALA A 161 -7.77 -12.46 -4.29
C ALA A 161 -6.44 -11.90 -3.77
N ALA A 162 -5.80 -10.98 -4.52
CA ALA A 162 -4.58 -10.30 -4.08
C ALA A 162 -4.84 -9.44 -2.84
N LEU A 163 -6.00 -8.76 -2.75
CA LEU A 163 -6.40 -8.06 -1.55
C LEU A 163 -6.60 -9.03 -0.38
N ALA A 164 -7.32 -10.15 -0.57
CA ALA A 164 -7.48 -11.17 0.47
C ALA A 164 -6.12 -11.67 0.98
N ARG A 165 -5.18 -11.99 0.08
CA ARG A 165 -3.82 -12.38 0.44
C ARG A 165 -3.06 -11.30 1.20
N ALA A 166 -3.28 -10.03 0.86
CA ALA A 166 -2.62 -8.92 1.54
C ALA A 166 -3.15 -8.72 2.98
N VAL A 167 -4.42 -9.05 3.25
CA VAL A 167 -5.05 -8.78 4.54
C VAL A 167 -5.12 -9.98 5.48
N ILE A 168 -4.89 -11.22 5.00
CA ILE A 168 -4.99 -12.45 5.81
C ILE A 168 -4.08 -12.44 7.05
N ILE A 169 -2.94 -11.73 6.99
CA ILE A 169 -1.99 -11.62 8.08
C ILE A 169 -2.39 -10.56 9.12
N ASP A 170 -3.53 -9.88 8.90
CA ASP A 170 -4.02 -8.75 9.69
C ASP A 170 -3.04 -7.56 9.76
N PRO A 171 -2.66 -6.98 8.60
CA PRO A 171 -1.67 -5.91 8.56
C PRO A 171 -2.20 -4.61 9.18
N GLU A 172 -1.29 -3.73 9.63
CA GLU A 172 -1.58 -2.37 10.09
C GLU A 172 -1.71 -1.39 8.91
N ILE A 173 -1.00 -1.69 7.80
CA ILE A 173 -0.97 -0.87 6.58
C ILE A 173 -1.29 -1.73 5.37
N ILE A 174 -2.05 -1.18 4.43
CA ILE A 174 -2.29 -1.78 3.11
C ILE A 174 -1.79 -0.80 2.05
N LEU A 175 -0.86 -1.28 1.23
CA LEU A 175 -0.32 -0.59 0.08
C LEU A 175 -0.87 -1.24 -1.19
N ALA A 176 -1.38 -0.45 -2.13
CA ALA A 176 -1.90 -0.96 -3.39
C ALA A 176 -1.32 -0.18 -4.57
N ASP A 177 -0.73 -0.87 -5.52
CA ASP A 177 -0.17 -0.28 -6.74
C ASP A 177 -1.09 -0.54 -7.92
N GLU A 178 -1.77 0.52 -8.41
CA GLU A 178 -2.75 0.51 -9.50
C GLU A 178 -3.77 -0.65 -9.39
N PRO A 179 -4.43 -0.84 -8.23
CA PRO A 179 -5.22 -2.05 -7.97
C PRO A 179 -6.48 -2.16 -8.84
N THR A 180 -6.83 -1.10 -9.56
CA THR A 180 -8.02 -1.05 -10.45
C THR A 180 -7.66 -0.91 -11.92
N GLY A 181 -6.37 -0.89 -12.29
CA GLY A 181 -5.91 -0.57 -13.64
C GLY A 181 -6.41 -1.50 -14.76
N ASN A 182 -6.80 -2.73 -14.41
CA ASN A 182 -7.31 -3.74 -15.37
C ASN A 182 -8.77 -4.13 -15.08
N LEU A 183 -9.50 -3.30 -14.33
CA LEU A 183 -10.88 -3.57 -13.92
C LEU A 183 -11.87 -2.63 -14.63
N ASP A 184 -13.07 -3.14 -14.88
CA ASP A 184 -14.19 -2.26 -15.21
C ASP A 184 -14.57 -1.39 -13.99
N TRP A 185 -15.42 -0.41 -14.24
CA TRP A 185 -15.81 0.56 -13.23
C TRP A 185 -16.55 -0.07 -12.04
N GLU A 186 -17.42 -1.05 -12.28
CA GLU A 186 -18.18 -1.71 -11.23
C GLU A 186 -17.26 -2.50 -10.30
N MET A 187 -16.32 -3.25 -10.88
CA MET A 187 -15.31 -4.00 -10.12
C MET A 187 -14.36 -3.06 -9.35
N SER A 188 -13.99 -1.92 -9.94
CA SER A 188 -13.19 -0.89 -9.28
C SER A 188 -13.89 -0.34 -8.03
N LEU A 189 -15.20 -0.08 -8.12
CA LEU A 189 -15.99 0.37 -6.97
C LEU A 189 -16.12 -0.72 -5.88
N ARG A 190 -16.28 -1.97 -6.25
CA ARG A 190 -16.31 -3.10 -5.30
C ARG A 190 -14.99 -3.19 -4.54
N LEU A 191 -13.86 -3.12 -5.23
CA LEU A 191 -12.54 -3.14 -4.60
C LEU A 191 -12.33 -1.92 -3.68
N LEU A 192 -12.75 -0.72 -4.13
CA LEU A 192 -12.71 0.48 -3.31
C LEU A 192 -13.52 0.31 -2.02
N THR A 193 -14.72 -0.26 -2.10
CA THR A 193 -15.57 -0.51 -0.93
C THR A 193 -14.85 -1.37 0.10
N LEU A 194 -14.19 -2.46 -0.32
CA LEU A 194 -13.40 -3.32 0.57
C LEU A 194 -12.26 -2.55 1.25
N LEU A 195 -11.55 -1.70 0.50
CA LEU A 195 -10.47 -0.86 1.06
C LEU A 195 -10.99 0.19 2.04
N VAL A 196 -12.17 0.77 1.76
CA VAL A 196 -12.85 1.70 2.67
C VAL A 196 -13.27 1.00 3.98
N GLU A 197 -13.81 -0.22 3.89
CA GLU A 197 -14.15 -1.01 5.06
C GLU A 197 -12.93 -1.32 5.92
N LEU A 198 -11.82 -1.72 5.32
CA LEU A 198 -10.55 -1.94 6.02
C LEU A 198 -10.06 -0.66 6.72
N ASN A 199 -10.18 0.49 6.08
CA ASN A 199 -9.83 1.76 6.72
C ASN A 199 -10.75 2.09 7.91
N ARG A 200 -12.06 1.86 7.79
CA ARG A 200 -13.01 2.01 8.91
C ARG A 200 -12.69 1.09 10.08
N MET A 201 -12.08 -0.06 9.82
CA MET A 201 -11.55 -0.98 10.84
C MET A 201 -10.21 -0.51 11.43
N GLY A 202 -9.73 0.68 11.08
CA GLY A 202 -8.51 1.29 11.60
C GLY A 202 -7.24 1.02 10.79
N LYS A 203 -7.33 0.31 9.64
CA LYS A 203 -6.14 0.07 8.79
C LYS A 203 -5.73 1.35 8.07
N THR A 204 -4.42 1.57 7.95
CA THR A 204 -3.87 2.64 7.11
C THR A 204 -3.84 2.19 5.66
N ILE A 205 -4.35 2.99 4.74
CA ILE A 205 -4.45 2.67 3.32
C ILE A 205 -3.65 3.68 2.50
N LEU A 206 -2.83 3.18 1.57
CA LEU A 206 -2.14 3.99 0.56
C LEU A 206 -2.30 3.33 -0.81
N ILE A 207 -2.95 4.01 -1.73
CA ILE A 207 -3.24 3.53 -3.08
C ILE A 207 -2.50 4.41 -4.10
N ALA A 208 -1.58 3.84 -4.86
CA ALA A 208 -1.04 4.50 -6.04
C ALA A 208 -2.02 4.29 -7.21
N THR A 209 -2.51 5.38 -7.78
CA THR A 209 -3.40 5.35 -8.94
C THR A 209 -3.39 6.66 -9.71
N HIS A 210 -3.77 6.60 -10.98
CA HIS A 210 -4.04 7.76 -11.82
C HIS A 210 -5.54 8.00 -12.06
N ASP A 211 -6.42 7.14 -11.50
CA ASP A 211 -7.87 7.23 -11.67
C ASP A 211 -8.48 8.29 -10.73
N MET A 212 -8.74 9.46 -11.29
CA MET A 212 -9.34 10.59 -10.58
C MET A 212 -10.81 10.34 -10.16
N ASN A 213 -11.53 9.48 -10.91
CA ASN A 213 -12.91 9.16 -10.56
C ASN A 213 -12.96 8.27 -9.32
N LEU A 214 -12.06 7.28 -9.24
CA LEU A 214 -11.91 6.45 -8.06
C LEU A 214 -11.58 7.29 -6.81
N ILE A 215 -10.68 8.28 -6.95
CA ILE A 215 -10.32 9.19 -5.86
C ILE A 215 -11.53 10.00 -5.39
N ARG A 216 -12.35 10.53 -6.32
CA ARG A 216 -13.57 11.29 -5.97
C ARG A 216 -14.58 10.41 -5.22
N GLN A 217 -14.77 9.17 -5.67
CA GLN A 217 -15.65 8.20 -5.00
C GLN A 217 -15.17 7.85 -3.59
N ALA A 218 -13.87 7.69 -3.39
CA ALA A 218 -13.30 7.44 -2.07
C ALA A 218 -13.50 8.65 -1.13
N LYS A 219 -13.26 9.88 -1.62
CA LYS A 219 -13.43 11.11 -0.82
C LYS A 219 -14.86 11.31 -0.35
N ALA A 220 -15.86 10.78 -1.07
CA ALA A 220 -17.26 10.79 -0.65
C ALA A 220 -17.55 9.83 0.52
N GLN A 221 -16.66 8.87 0.81
CA GLN A 221 -16.89 7.80 1.77
C GLN A 221 -15.96 7.88 3.00
N VAL A 222 -14.74 8.41 2.83
CA VAL A 222 -13.70 8.51 3.86
C VAL A 222 -12.90 9.81 3.72
N ALA A 223 -12.23 10.22 4.79
CA ALA A 223 -11.32 11.37 4.80
C ALA A 223 -10.02 11.08 4.01
N ALA A 224 -10.17 10.75 2.71
CA ALA A 224 -9.04 10.45 1.85
C ALA A 224 -8.26 11.72 1.47
N ARG A 225 -6.92 11.63 1.58
CA ARG A 225 -5.98 12.68 1.17
C ARG A 225 -5.24 12.24 -0.08
N VAL A 226 -4.73 13.19 -0.85
CA VAL A 226 -3.99 12.91 -2.08
C VAL A 226 -2.56 13.40 -1.96
N LEU A 227 -1.62 12.51 -2.15
CA LEU A 227 -0.21 12.81 -2.37
C LEU A 227 0.02 12.88 -3.88
N ARG A 228 0.77 13.85 -4.33
CA ARG A 228 1.17 13.99 -5.74
C ARG A 228 2.67 13.93 -5.87
N ILE A 229 3.15 13.11 -6.79
CA ILE A 229 4.55 13.16 -7.24
C ILE A 229 4.65 14.20 -8.36
N LYS A 230 5.39 15.28 -8.08
CA LYS A 230 5.70 16.34 -9.03
C LYS A 230 7.14 16.79 -8.82
N ASP A 231 7.88 16.98 -9.90
CA ASP A 231 9.28 17.45 -9.85
C ASP A 231 10.13 16.62 -8.87
N ARG A 232 9.99 15.28 -8.91
CA ARG A 232 10.64 14.28 -8.04
C ARG A 232 10.28 14.36 -6.56
N ARG A 233 9.38 15.25 -6.15
CA ARG A 233 8.92 15.44 -4.76
C ARG A 233 7.55 14.84 -4.55
N VAL A 234 7.30 14.39 -3.33
CA VAL A 234 5.96 13.93 -2.89
C VAL A 234 5.36 15.02 -2.04
N GLN A 235 4.22 15.55 -2.47
CA GLN A 235 3.55 16.69 -1.83
C GLN A 235 2.07 16.38 -1.61
N LEU A 236 1.48 16.92 -0.55
CA LEU A 236 0.03 16.93 -0.39
C LEU A 236 -0.58 17.77 -1.52
N ALA A 237 -1.49 17.19 -2.26
CA ALA A 237 -2.25 17.94 -3.24
C ALA A 237 -3.15 18.96 -2.53
N GLY A 238 -3.24 20.18 -3.08
CA GLY A 238 -4.15 21.20 -2.58
C GLY A 238 -5.63 20.79 -2.68
N ALA A 239 -6.52 21.64 -2.20
CA ALA A 239 -7.97 21.39 -2.14
C ALA A 239 -8.65 21.24 -3.53
N ASP A 240 -7.92 21.49 -4.62
CA ASP A 240 -8.41 21.51 -5.99
C ASP A 240 -8.45 20.12 -6.69
N LEU A 241 -8.32 19.03 -5.89
CA LEU A 241 -8.39 17.64 -6.39
C LEU A 241 -9.54 16.88 -5.75
#